data_ae3fa2c5f7844dabc8f2bfe836bdeb9e
#
_entry.id   ae3fa2c5f7844dabc8f2bfe836bdeb9e
#
_cell.length_a   1.000
_cell.length_b   1.000
_cell.length_c   1.000
_cell.angle_alpha   90.00
_cell.angle_beta   90.00
_cell.angle_gamma   90.00
#
_symmetry.space_group_name_H-M   'P 1'
#
loop_
_entity.id
_entity.type
_entity.pdbx_description
1 polymer ?
#
loop_
_entity_poly.entity_id
_entity_poly.type
_entity_poly.pdbx_seq_one_letter_code
_entity_poly.pdbx_strand_id
1 'polypeptide(L)'
;WNGADATGMDKMKSLFQAKEFKLPISYRAPEAVAKLVRDTYIPDFEARPGAPDGLVKLVDVAFMRKHWAPGDMYISRKNAPLPKACLMALSDGIPAYIKGGRDITKHLFALLKKSRQSGTMEFLRWLGEHVDRQLLLLSAAKQEKAVDDLLDTKATLVALAEDTDTVAEIESR
;
A
#
# COMPACT_ATOMS: atom_id res chain seq x y z
N TRP A 1 -7.60 4.27 -5.69
CA TRP A 1 -8.14 4.58 -7.02
C TRP A 1 -9.03 3.42 -7.46
N ASN A 2 -10.29 3.47 -7.11
CA ASN A 2 -11.28 2.42 -7.40
C ASN A 2 -11.79 2.48 -8.85
N GLY A 3 -10.89 2.38 -9.84
CA GLY A 3 -11.28 2.39 -11.25
C GLY A 3 -11.73 3.76 -11.77
N ALA A 4 -11.33 4.86 -11.10
CA ALA A 4 -11.60 6.20 -11.61
C ALA A 4 -10.87 6.40 -12.95
N ASP A 5 -11.60 6.88 -13.94
CA ASP A 5 -11.04 7.21 -15.26
C ASP A 5 -10.10 8.41 -15.13
N ALA A 6 -8.81 8.22 -15.42
CA ALA A 6 -7.81 9.28 -15.38
C ALA A 6 -8.14 10.45 -16.32
N THR A 7 -8.90 10.17 -17.39
CA THR A 7 -9.34 11.18 -18.38
C THR A 7 -10.71 11.81 -18.04
N GLY A 8 -11.31 11.44 -16.91
CA GLY A 8 -12.65 11.86 -16.53
C GLY A 8 -12.81 13.38 -16.46
N MET A 9 -11.81 14.10 -15.94
CA MET A 9 -11.83 15.56 -15.87
C MET A 9 -11.76 16.19 -17.25
N ASP A 10 -10.95 15.67 -18.16
CA ASP A 10 -10.83 16.17 -19.54
C ASP A 10 -12.13 15.92 -20.32
N LYS A 11 -12.76 14.76 -20.12
CA LYS A 11 -14.09 14.46 -20.69
C LYS A 11 -15.15 15.42 -20.18
N MET A 12 -15.18 15.69 -18.87
CA MET A 12 -16.11 16.67 -18.28
C MET A 12 -15.89 18.08 -18.84
N LYS A 13 -14.62 18.50 -18.95
CA LYS A 13 -14.26 19.80 -19.52
C LYS A 13 -14.76 19.92 -20.97
N SER A 14 -14.52 18.89 -21.80
CA SER A 14 -14.94 18.91 -23.20
C SER A 14 -16.46 18.83 -23.36
N LEU A 15 -17.14 17.95 -22.60
CA LEU A 15 -18.58 17.70 -22.71
C LEU A 15 -19.43 18.91 -22.26
N PHE A 16 -19.02 19.56 -21.18
CA PHE A 16 -19.76 20.68 -20.58
C PHE A 16 -19.14 22.04 -20.87
N GLN A 17 -18.08 22.12 -21.70
CA GLN A 17 -17.33 23.35 -21.95
C GLN A 17 -16.94 24.05 -20.63
N ALA A 18 -16.61 23.23 -19.61
CA ALA A 18 -16.37 23.70 -18.27
C ALA A 18 -15.10 24.54 -18.18
N LYS A 19 -15.18 25.65 -17.44
CA LYS A 19 -14.03 26.49 -17.13
C LYS A 19 -13.17 25.82 -16.07
N GLU A 20 -11.88 25.73 -16.33
CA GLU A 20 -10.90 25.17 -15.40
C GLU A 20 -10.43 26.22 -14.40
N PHE A 21 -10.45 25.86 -13.12
CA PHE A 21 -9.86 26.67 -12.04
C PHE A 21 -8.84 25.79 -11.29
N LYS A 22 -7.63 26.29 -11.17
CA LYS A 22 -6.59 25.63 -10.38
C LYS A 22 -6.68 26.00 -8.91
N LEU A 23 -6.42 25.05 -8.03
CA LEU A 23 -6.27 25.24 -6.59
C LEU A 23 -4.83 24.93 -6.21
N PRO A 24 -3.89 25.84 -6.43
CA PRO A 24 -2.47 25.58 -6.25
C PRO A 24 -2.04 25.53 -4.79
N ILE A 25 -2.78 26.21 -3.88
CA ILE A 25 -2.38 26.39 -2.50
C ILE A 25 -2.88 25.23 -1.62
N SER A 26 -1.95 24.55 -0.96
CA SER A 26 -2.23 23.52 0.03
C SER A 26 -2.25 24.13 1.45
N TYR A 27 -3.37 24.01 2.14
CA TYR A 27 -3.49 24.42 3.55
C TYR A 27 -2.99 23.37 4.54
N ARG A 28 -2.59 22.19 4.05
CA ARG A 28 -2.14 21.04 4.87
C ARG A 28 -0.64 20.78 4.77
N ALA A 29 -0.05 20.99 3.60
CA ALA A 29 1.33 20.65 3.34
C ALA A 29 2.29 21.64 4.00
N PRO A 30 3.37 21.17 4.69
CA PRO A 30 4.51 21.98 5.07
C PRO A 30 5.30 22.44 3.82
N GLU A 31 6.13 23.46 3.98
CA GLU A 31 6.89 24.06 2.87
C GLU A 31 7.81 23.05 2.16
N ALA A 32 8.54 22.22 2.91
CA ALA A 32 9.40 21.18 2.33
C ALA A 32 8.64 20.16 1.48
N VAL A 33 7.41 19.80 1.89
CA VAL A 33 6.54 18.89 1.11
C VAL A 33 6.00 19.59 -0.13
N ALA A 34 5.57 20.85 -0.01
CA ALA A 34 5.11 21.64 -1.14
C ALA A 34 6.20 21.81 -2.19
N LYS A 35 7.44 22.09 -1.75
CA LYS A 35 8.60 22.15 -2.62
C LYS A 35 8.84 20.84 -3.36
N LEU A 36 8.83 19.70 -2.67
CA LEU A 36 8.99 18.39 -3.31
C LEU A 36 7.93 18.14 -4.38
N VAL A 37 6.66 18.45 -4.08
CA VAL A 37 5.54 18.26 -5.01
C VAL A 37 5.69 19.18 -6.22
N ARG A 38 6.05 20.43 -6.02
CA ARG A 38 6.31 21.42 -7.09
C ARG A 38 7.42 20.97 -8.01
N ASP A 39 8.54 20.55 -7.44
CA ASP A 39 9.74 20.18 -8.20
C ASP A 39 9.56 18.85 -8.96
N THR A 40 8.62 17.97 -8.53
CA THR A 40 8.49 16.62 -9.07
C THR A 40 7.22 16.40 -9.89
N TYR A 41 6.09 17.01 -9.50
CA TYR A 41 4.76 16.64 -10.02
C TYR A 41 3.91 17.79 -10.53
N ILE A 42 3.80 18.90 -9.78
CA ILE A 42 2.85 19.99 -10.04
C ILE A 42 3.58 21.32 -9.88
N PRO A 43 4.05 21.95 -10.96
CA PRO A 43 4.87 23.17 -10.90
C PRO A 43 4.24 24.34 -10.14
N ASP A 44 2.91 24.45 -10.15
CA ASP A 44 2.16 25.54 -9.51
C ASP A 44 1.77 25.23 -8.06
N PHE A 45 2.27 24.12 -7.47
CA PHE A 45 1.86 23.72 -6.11
C PHE A 45 2.59 24.52 -5.04
N GLU A 46 1.82 25.13 -4.12
CA GLU A 46 2.35 26.00 -3.07
C GLU A 46 1.79 25.60 -1.69
N ALA A 47 2.59 25.82 -0.66
CA ALA A 47 2.08 25.78 0.71
C ALA A 47 1.36 27.12 1.03
N ARG A 48 0.43 27.09 1.99
CA ARG A 48 -0.21 28.33 2.45
C ARG A 48 0.83 29.30 3.04
N PRO A 49 0.59 30.60 2.99
CA PRO A 49 1.44 31.58 3.70
C PRO A 49 1.54 31.24 5.19
N GLY A 50 2.77 31.20 5.72
CA GLY A 50 3.04 30.85 7.12
C GLY A 50 2.89 29.34 7.42
N ALA A 51 3.00 28.48 6.41
CA ALA A 51 3.12 27.06 6.63
C ALA A 51 4.43 26.73 7.38
N PRO A 52 4.46 25.68 8.24
CA PRO A 52 5.70 25.25 8.88
C PRO A 52 6.70 24.78 7.82
N ASP A 53 8.00 24.92 8.09
CA ASP A 53 9.04 24.51 7.15
C ASP A 53 8.96 23.03 6.83
N GLY A 54 8.82 22.18 7.84
CA GLY A 54 8.80 20.72 7.69
C GLY A 54 10.17 20.17 7.25
N LEU A 55 10.21 18.87 6.99
CA LEU A 55 11.41 18.17 6.54
C LEU A 55 11.02 17.02 5.63
N VAL A 56 11.71 16.91 4.49
CA VAL A 56 11.62 15.74 3.60
C VAL A 56 13.00 15.13 3.47
N LYS A 57 13.10 13.82 3.76
CA LYS A 57 14.33 13.04 3.61
C LYS A 57 14.06 11.73 2.92
N LEU A 58 14.96 11.32 2.05
CA LEU A 58 15.04 9.95 1.58
C LEU A 58 15.85 9.14 2.58
N VAL A 59 15.27 8.09 3.14
CA VAL A 59 15.91 7.26 4.18
C VAL A 59 15.74 5.79 3.85
N ASP A 60 16.64 4.96 4.37
CA ASP A 60 16.52 3.52 4.34
C ASP A 60 15.69 2.98 5.52
N VAL A 61 15.41 1.68 5.49
CA VAL A 61 14.63 1.01 6.55
C VAL A 61 15.36 1.06 7.90
N ALA A 62 16.69 0.96 7.92
CA ALA A 62 17.46 0.98 9.15
C ALA A 62 17.37 2.36 9.84
N PHE A 63 17.45 3.44 9.05
CA PHE A 63 17.23 4.78 9.57
C PHE A 63 15.79 4.96 10.08
N MET A 64 14.80 4.48 9.32
CA MET A 64 13.38 4.54 9.71
C MET A 64 13.17 3.86 11.07
N ARG A 65 13.62 2.60 11.25
CA ARG A 65 13.49 1.84 12.49
C ARG A 65 14.08 2.55 13.71
N LYS A 66 15.17 3.28 13.50
CA LYS A 66 15.84 4.03 14.57
C LYS A 66 15.11 5.29 15.03
N HIS A 67 14.25 5.84 14.17
CA HIS A 67 13.67 7.18 14.38
C HIS A 67 12.14 7.20 14.45
N TRP A 68 11.46 6.10 14.10
CA TRP A 68 10.01 6.08 14.19
C TRP A 68 9.53 6.08 15.66
N ALA A 69 8.35 6.63 15.88
CA ALA A 69 7.79 6.83 17.20
C ALA A 69 6.26 6.63 17.19
N PRO A 70 5.63 6.43 18.36
CA PRO A 70 4.18 6.43 18.46
C PRO A 70 3.56 7.70 17.86
N GLY A 71 2.60 7.53 16.96
CA GLY A 71 1.95 8.64 16.23
C GLY A 71 2.45 8.82 14.79
N ASP A 72 3.55 8.19 14.41
CA ASP A 72 3.99 8.19 13.02
C ASP A 72 3.04 7.39 12.12
N MET A 73 2.99 7.75 10.85
CA MET A 73 2.18 7.06 9.84
C MET A 73 3.07 6.51 8.73
N TYR A 74 3.00 5.20 8.54
CA TYR A 74 3.59 4.52 7.39
C TYR A 74 2.53 4.34 6.29
N ILE A 75 2.82 4.85 5.11
CA ILE A 75 1.88 4.80 3.97
C ILE A 75 2.53 4.01 2.83
N SER A 76 1.78 3.10 2.26
CA SER A 76 2.18 2.36 1.05
C SER A 76 1.04 2.31 0.03
N ARG A 77 1.38 2.33 -1.25
CA ARG A 77 0.41 2.15 -2.34
C ARG A 77 -0.12 0.71 -2.38
N LYS A 78 0.72 -0.26 -2.02
CA LYS A 78 0.37 -1.69 -1.97
C LYS A 78 0.26 -2.15 -0.53
N ASN A 79 -0.53 -3.21 -0.30
CA ASN A 79 -0.72 -3.76 1.04
C ASN A 79 0.48 -4.58 1.53
N ALA A 80 1.20 -5.27 0.64
CA ALA A 80 2.30 -6.18 1.00
C ALA A 80 3.38 -5.59 1.94
N PRO A 81 3.83 -4.33 1.81
CA PRO A 81 4.80 -3.75 2.75
C PRO A 81 4.23 -3.43 4.14
N LEU A 82 2.90 -3.27 4.28
CA LEU A 82 2.28 -2.82 5.53
C LEU A 82 2.41 -3.84 6.67
N PRO A 83 2.13 -5.16 6.48
CA PRO A 83 2.32 -6.15 7.53
C PRO A 83 3.76 -6.20 8.03
N LYS A 84 4.73 -6.20 7.12
CA LYS A 84 6.15 -6.21 7.48
C LYS A 84 6.55 -4.98 8.30
N ALA A 85 6.13 -3.78 7.88
CA ALA A 85 6.37 -2.55 8.62
C ALA A 85 5.69 -2.56 10.00
N CYS A 86 4.46 -3.06 10.09
CA CYS A 86 3.73 -3.19 11.35
C CYS A 86 4.43 -4.15 12.32
N LEU A 87 4.84 -5.34 11.85
CA LEU A 87 5.58 -6.31 12.66
C LEU A 87 6.93 -5.78 13.12
N MET A 88 7.64 -5.04 12.26
CA MET A 88 8.91 -4.41 12.64
C MET A 88 8.70 -3.36 13.74
N ALA A 89 7.67 -2.51 13.65
CA ALA A 89 7.34 -1.55 14.69
C ALA A 89 7.02 -2.24 16.02
N LEU A 90 6.19 -3.28 15.99
CA LEU A 90 5.87 -4.06 17.19
C LEU A 90 7.09 -4.73 17.79
N SER A 91 8.01 -5.29 17.00
CA SER A 91 9.26 -5.87 17.46
C SER A 91 10.20 -4.84 18.10
N ASP A 92 10.11 -3.59 17.67
CA ASP A 92 10.86 -2.46 18.26
C ASP A 92 10.14 -1.84 19.49
N GLY A 93 9.04 -2.49 19.96
CA GLY A 93 8.26 -2.05 21.13
C GLY A 93 7.33 -0.86 20.85
N ILE A 94 7.09 -0.51 19.59
CA ILE A 94 6.23 0.59 19.19
C ILE A 94 4.83 0.05 18.87
N PRO A 95 3.77 0.49 19.57
CA PRO A 95 2.40 0.09 19.25
C PRO A 95 2.04 0.48 17.81
N ALA A 96 1.66 -0.51 17.00
CA ALA A 96 1.32 -0.30 15.61
C ALA A 96 0.08 -1.10 15.19
N TYR A 97 -0.65 -0.59 14.19
CA TYR A 97 -1.78 -1.31 13.59
C TYR A 97 -1.96 -0.89 12.14
N ILE A 98 -2.59 -1.77 11.35
CA ILE A 98 -2.91 -1.49 9.94
C ILE A 98 -4.35 -0.97 9.86
N LYS A 99 -4.53 0.27 9.39
CA LYS A 99 -5.85 0.85 9.16
C LYS A 99 -6.56 0.11 8.02
N GLY A 100 -7.78 -0.38 8.27
CA GLY A 100 -8.53 -1.20 7.30
C GLY A 100 -8.13 -2.68 7.29
N GLY A 101 -7.23 -3.11 8.17
CA GLY A 101 -6.69 -4.46 8.20
C GLY A 101 -7.73 -5.59 8.35
N ARG A 102 -8.93 -5.34 8.90
CA ARG A 102 -9.97 -6.37 9.06
C ARG A 102 -10.40 -7.03 7.75
N ASP A 103 -10.51 -6.28 6.65
CA ASP A 103 -10.92 -6.81 5.36
C ASP A 103 -9.77 -7.55 4.68
N ILE A 104 -8.57 -7.01 4.78
CA ILE A 104 -7.33 -7.66 4.30
C ILE A 104 -7.14 -8.98 5.02
N THR A 105 -7.23 -8.99 6.35
CA THR A 105 -7.03 -10.16 7.19
C THR A 105 -8.00 -11.30 6.84
N LYS A 106 -9.28 -11.02 6.66
CA LYS A 106 -10.27 -12.04 6.28
C LYS A 106 -9.92 -12.76 4.99
N HIS A 107 -9.47 -12.01 3.99
CA HIS A 107 -9.10 -12.57 2.69
C HIS A 107 -7.85 -13.44 2.79
N LEU A 108 -6.83 -12.97 3.54
CA LEU A 108 -5.60 -13.73 3.80
C LEU A 108 -5.89 -15.03 4.54
N PHE A 109 -6.68 -14.99 5.63
CA PHE A 109 -7.09 -16.19 6.38
C PHE A 109 -7.90 -17.18 5.53
N ALA A 110 -8.75 -16.70 4.63
CA ALA A 110 -9.48 -17.57 3.72
C ALA A 110 -8.54 -18.37 2.80
N LEU A 111 -7.47 -17.76 2.32
CA LEU A 111 -6.45 -18.42 1.50
C LEU A 111 -5.62 -19.41 2.31
N LEU A 112 -5.18 -19.05 3.52
CA LEU A 112 -4.47 -19.97 4.43
C LEU A 112 -5.30 -21.23 4.69
N LYS A 113 -6.55 -21.08 5.07
CA LYS A 113 -7.48 -22.22 5.29
C LYS A 113 -7.74 -23.03 4.02
N LYS A 114 -7.86 -22.38 2.87
CA LYS A 114 -8.10 -23.05 1.58
C LYS A 114 -6.93 -23.93 1.16
N SER A 115 -5.71 -23.58 1.54
CA SER A 115 -4.50 -24.34 1.20
C SER A 115 -4.49 -25.72 1.84
N ARG A 116 -5.02 -25.87 3.05
CA ARG A 116 -4.97 -27.09 3.90
C ARG A 116 -3.54 -27.56 4.17
N GLN A 117 -2.55 -26.68 4.06
CA GLN A 117 -1.16 -26.99 4.35
C GLN A 117 -0.83 -26.67 5.81
N SER A 118 0.10 -27.40 6.40
CA SER A 118 0.59 -27.17 7.76
C SER A 118 1.98 -26.50 7.78
N GLY A 119 2.82 -26.82 6.81
CA GLY A 119 4.16 -26.24 6.69
C GLY A 119 4.19 -25.01 5.79
N THR A 120 5.05 -24.06 6.12
CA THR A 120 5.19 -22.80 5.37
C THR A 120 5.67 -23.05 3.93
N MET A 121 6.63 -23.93 3.73
CA MET A 121 7.18 -24.22 2.38
C MET A 121 6.16 -24.85 1.45
N GLU A 122 5.35 -25.79 1.96
CA GLU A 122 4.26 -26.43 1.22
C GLU A 122 3.17 -25.41 0.90
N PHE A 123 2.85 -24.52 1.85
CA PHE A 123 1.93 -23.43 1.65
C PHE A 123 2.39 -22.46 0.55
N LEU A 124 3.65 -22.02 0.58
CA LEU A 124 4.18 -21.11 -0.43
C LEU A 124 4.19 -21.74 -1.83
N ARG A 125 4.48 -23.04 -1.95
CA ARG A 125 4.39 -23.76 -3.22
C ARG A 125 2.94 -23.79 -3.73
N TRP A 126 2.00 -24.19 -2.88
CA TRP A 126 0.57 -24.19 -3.20
C TRP A 126 0.08 -22.80 -3.59
N LEU A 127 0.49 -21.76 -2.86
CA LEU A 127 0.14 -20.37 -3.14
C LEU A 127 0.63 -19.93 -4.52
N GLY A 128 1.87 -20.30 -4.89
CA GLY A 128 2.42 -20.06 -6.24
C GLY A 128 1.52 -20.65 -7.32
N GLU A 129 1.26 -21.97 -7.25
CA GLU A 129 0.41 -22.67 -8.22
C GLU A 129 -1.02 -22.16 -8.26
N HIS A 130 -1.57 -21.78 -7.09
CA HIS A 130 -2.91 -21.21 -7.00
C HIS A 130 -3.01 -19.86 -7.69
N VAL A 131 -2.03 -18.98 -7.44
CA VAL A 131 -1.97 -17.65 -8.06
C VAL A 131 -1.77 -17.76 -9.56
N ASP A 132 -0.86 -18.62 -10.04
CA ASP A 132 -0.60 -18.80 -11.47
C ASP A 132 -1.87 -19.24 -12.22
N ARG A 133 -2.65 -20.18 -11.65
CA ARG A 133 -3.95 -20.58 -12.23
C ARG A 133 -4.96 -19.43 -12.27
N GLN A 134 -5.03 -18.62 -11.20
CA GLN A 134 -5.96 -17.48 -11.14
C GLN A 134 -5.53 -16.37 -12.12
N LEU A 135 -4.22 -16.12 -12.27
CA LEU A 135 -3.69 -15.14 -13.21
C LEU A 135 -4.09 -15.48 -14.66
N LEU A 136 -4.03 -16.74 -15.05
CA LEU A 136 -4.47 -17.16 -16.39
C LEU A 136 -5.94 -16.83 -16.64
N LEU A 137 -6.82 -17.09 -15.65
CA LEU A 137 -8.25 -16.80 -15.76
C LEU A 137 -8.55 -15.31 -15.80
N LEU A 138 -7.92 -14.54 -14.90
CA LEU A 138 -8.14 -13.09 -14.79
C LEU A 138 -7.58 -12.33 -15.99
N SER A 139 -6.43 -12.74 -16.52
CA SER A 139 -5.82 -12.15 -17.72
C SER A 139 -6.68 -12.42 -18.96
N ALA A 140 -7.22 -13.65 -19.11
CA ALA A 140 -8.15 -13.97 -20.18
C ALA A 140 -9.44 -13.14 -20.11
N ALA A 141 -9.89 -12.80 -18.88
CA ALA A 141 -11.06 -11.97 -18.63
C ALA A 141 -10.74 -10.44 -18.67
N LYS A 142 -9.50 -10.05 -18.96
CA LYS A 142 -9.02 -8.64 -18.99
C LYS A 142 -9.31 -7.86 -17.70
N GLN A 143 -9.23 -8.52 -16.55
CA GLN A 143 -9.50 -7.95 -15.24
C GLN A 143 -8.20 -7.45 -14.58
N GLU A 144 -7.59 -6.39 -15.10
CA GLU A 144 -6.28 -5.86 -14.67
C GLU A 144 -6.24 -5.57 -13.15
N LYS A 145 -7.28 -4.93 -12.61
CA LYS A 145 -7.36 -4.63 -11.18
C LYS A 145 -7.34 -5.90 -10.33
N ALA A 146 -8.07 -6.93 -10.71
CA ALA A 146 -8.11 -8.20 -9.98
C ALA A 146 -6.76 -8.94 -10.06
N VAL A 147 -6.03 -8.77 -11.16
CA VAL A 147 -4.65 -9.26 -11.29
C VAL A 147 -3.73 -8.57 -10.29
N ASP A 148 -3.78 -7.24 -10.21
CA ASP A 148 -2.97 -6.45 -9.29
C ASP A 148 -3.29 -6.80 -7.81
N ASP A 149 -4.57 -6.91 -7.47
CA ASP A 149 -5.03 -7.28 -6.12
C ASP A 149 -4.56 -8.71 -5.73
N LEU A 150 -4.58 -9.64 -6.68
CA LEU A 150 -4.11 -11.02 -6.46
C LEU A 150 -2.60 -11.07 -6.23
N LEU A 151 -1.82 -10.33 -7.01
CA LEU A 151 -0.37 -10.23 -6.87
C LEU A 151 0.02 -9.56 -5.54
N ASP A 152 -0.69 -8.51 -5.12
CA ASP A 152 -0.47 -7.86 -3.82
C ASP A 152 -0.80 -8.79 -2.65
N THR A 153 -1.88 -9.57 -2.77
CA THR A 153 -2.24 -10.62 -1.80
C THR A 153 -1.15 -11.69 -1.68
N LYS A 154 -0.62 -12.20 -2.81
CA LYS A 154 0.51 -13.13 -2.82
C LYS A 154 1.73 -12.55 -2.11
N ALA A 155 2.11 -11.33 -2.47
CA ALA A 155 3.26 -10.66 -1.88
C ALA A 155 3.10 -10.43 -0.36
N THR A 156 1.89 -10.12 0.09
CA THR A 156 1.56 -9.98 1.52
C THR A 156 1.74 -11.31 2.27
N LEU A 157 1.20 -12.42 1.73
CA LEU A 157 1.34 -13.74 2.35
C LEU A 157 2.78 -14.22 2.37
N VAL A 158 3.56 -13.96 1.32
CA VAL A 158 5.00 -14.26 1.29
C VAL A 158 5.74 -13.47 2.36
N ALA A 159 5.44 -12.18 2.53
CA ALA A 159 6.07 -11.34 3.55
C ALA A 159 5.71 -11.78 4.98
N LEU A 160 4.47 -12.25 5.22
CA LEU A 160 4.07 -12.80 6.51
C LEU A 160 4.67 -14.18 6.80
N ALA A 161 5.02 -14.93 5.75
CA ALA A 161 5.64 -16.25 5.84
C ALA A 161 7.17 -16.18 6.08
N GLU A 162 7.80 -14.99 5.96
CA GLU A 162 9.21 -14.82 6.29
C GLU A 162 9.46 -15.24 7.74
N ASP A 163 10.48 -16.05 7.97
CA ASP A 163 10.89 -16.56 9.30
C ASP A 163 9.79 -17.35 10.04
N THR A 164 8.95 -18.10 9.32
CA THR A 164 7.97 -19.03 9.88
C THR A 164 8.17 -20.44 9.33
N ASP A 165 7.96 -21.43 10.17
CA ASP A 165 8.04 -22.85 9.77
C ASP A 165 6.65 -23.46 9.52
N THR A 166 5.61 -22.89 10.12
CA THR A 166 4.26 -23.43 10.06
C THR A 166 3.22 -22.37 9.64
N VAL A 167 2.16 -22.82 9.01
CA VAL A 167 1.00 -21.97 8.65
C VAL A 167 0.33 -21.36 9.90
N ALA A 168 0.33 -22.08 11.03
CA ALA A 168 -0.19 -21.56 12.30
C ALA A 168 0.57 -20.33 12.81
N GLU A 169 1.88 -20.27 12.59
CA GLU A 169 2.69 -19.09 12.89
C GLU A 169 2.33 -17.91 11.98
N ILE A 170 2.07 -18.15 10.69
CA ILE A 170 1.58 -17.10 9.77
C ILE A 170 0.22 -16.57 10.24
N GLU A 171 -0.68 -17.45 10.71
CA GLU A 171 -2.00 -17.06 11.22
C GLU A 171 -1.92 -16.25 12.51
N SER A 172 -0.88 -16.42 13.32
CA SER A 172 -0.69 -15.73 14.59
C SER A 172 -0.07 -14.33 14.47
N ARG A 173 0.46 -13.98 13.30
CA ARG A 173 1.06 -12.68 13.00
C ARG A 173 0.02 -11.68 12.50
#